data_fb686a7a420036cc18cf91829a6ad80d
#
_entry.id   fb686a7a420036cc18cf91829a6ad80d
#
_cell.length_a   1.000
_cell.length_b   1.000
_cell.length_c   1.000
_cell.angle_alpha   90.00
_cell.angle_beta   90.00
_cell.angle_gamma   90.00
#
_symmetry.space_group_name_H-M   'P 1'
#
loop_
_entity.id
_entity.type
_entity.pdbx_description
1 polymer ?
#
loop_
_entity_poly.entity_id
_entity_poly.type
_entity_poly.pdbx_seq_one_letter_code
_entity_poly.pdbx_strand_id
1 'polypeptide(L)'
;MVHFVGAGPGAPDLITRRGAALLQKADCIIYAGSLVNPALLGLAKADCAIYNSAEMTLEQVLDVMRQMEAAGKITVRLHTGDPCLYGAIREQMDVLDAEGIPYDDTPGVSSFCGAAAALNAEYTLPTVSQTVIITRMEGRTPVPEKEKLASLAAHGATMVIFLSIGLVDKVQQALLEGGAYTPDTPAAVVYKVTWPEEKTVRCTVGTLAESVHAAGITKTALIVAGGFLGRNYERSKLYDPAFTTEFRKGTDQ
;
A
#
# COMPACT_ATOMS: atom_id res chain seq x y z
N MET A 1 13.18 22.31 6.47
CA MET A 1 12.05 21.82 5.66
C MET A 1 11.92 20.31 5.80
N VAL A 2 10.69 19.80 5.96
CA VAL A 2 10.38 18.36 6.11
C VAL A 2 9.80 17.81 4.79
N HIS A 3 10.35 16.69 4.31
CA HIS A 3 9.84 15.98 3.13
C HIS A 3 9.27 14.64 3.58
N PHE A 4 7.96 14.43 3.46
CA PHE A 4 7.35 13.11 3.54
C PHE A 4 7.64 12.36 2.24
N VAL A 5 8.17 11.15 2.32
CA VAL A 5 8.63 10.41 1.13
C VAL A 5 8.17 8.97 1.19
N GLY A 6 7.55 8.50 0.11
CA GLY A 6 7.23 7.09 -0.08
C GLY A 6 8.46 6.29 -0.49
N ALA A 7 8.79 5.27 0.32
CA ALA A 7 9.92 4.37 0.09
C ALA A 7 9.67 3.31 -1.00
N GLY A 8 8.45 3.21 -1.50
CA GLY A 8 8.06 2.10 -2.35
C GLY A 8 7.71 0.82 -1.56
N PRO A 9 7.34 -0.27 -2.26
CA PRO A 9 6.77 -1.46 -1.66
C PRO A 9 7.81 -2.40 -1.01
N GLY A 10 9.11 -2.22 -1.33
CA GLY A 10 10.15 -3.07 -0.78
C GLY A 10 11.46 -3.03 -1.56
N ALA A 11 11.44 -3.28 -2.87
CA ALA A 11 12.63 -3.19 -3.71
C ALA A 11 13.15 -1.75 -3.77
N PRO A 12 14.46 -1.52 -3.53
CA PRO A 12 15.02 -0.17 -3.47
C PRO A 12 14.91 0.62 -4.77
N ASP A 13 14.90 -0.05 -5.92
CA ASP A 13 14.75 0.55 -7.25
C ASP A 13 13.31 1.00 -7.58
N LEU A 14 12.34 0.63 -6.74
CA LEU A 14 10.96 1.10 -6.83
C LEU A 14 10.69 2.39 -6.06
N ILE A 15 11.69 2.98 -5.43
CA ILE A 15 11.59 4.36 -4.95
C ILE A 15 11.49 5.31 -6.15
N THR A 16 10.71 6.37 -6.02
CA THR A 16 10.66 7.39 -7.08
C THR A 16 12.00 8.11 -7.20
N ARG A 17 12.33 8.57 -8.41
CA ARG A 17 13.56 9.36 -8.63
C ARG A 17 13.64 10.59 -7.73
N ARG A 18 12.49 11.24 -7.45
CA ARG A 18 12.40 12.37 -6.51
C ARG A 18 12.72 11.93 -5.10
N GLY A 19 12.11 10.83 -4.63
CA GLY A 19 12.37 10.29 -3.30
C GLY A 19 13.83 9.94 -3.09
N ALA A 20 14.47 9.26 -4.06
CA ALA A 20 15.90 8.96 -4.02
C ALA A 20 16.77 10.22 -3.94
N ALA A 21 16.46 11.25 -4.75
CA ALA A 21 17.19 12.50 -4.73
C ALA A 21 17.03 13.28 -3.41
N LEU A 22 15.89 13.16 -2.74
CA LEU A 22 15.67 13.74 -1.42
C LEU A 22 16.48 12.99 -0.34
N LEU A 23 16.51 11.65 -0.38
CA LEU A 23 17.37 10.87 0.53
C LEU A 23 18.85 11.23 0.40
N GLN A 24 19.34 11.43 -0.82
CA GLN A 24 20.72 11.82 -1.09
C GLN A 24 21.09 13.21 -0.53
N LYS A 25 20.09 14.10 -0.39
CA LYS A 25 20.27 15.46 0.12
C LYS A 25 19.97 15.60 1.60
N ALA A 26 19.32 14.60 2.20
CA ALA A 26 18.84 14.66 3.57
C ALA A 26 19.99 14.85 4.56
N ASP A 27 19.78 15.73 5.54
CA ASP A 27 20.63 15.86 6.73
C ASP A 27 20.11 14.96 7.87
N CYS A 28 18.84 14.63 7.80
CA CYS A 28 18.16 13.73 8.74
C CYS A 28 17.14 12.85 8.00
N ILE A 29 17.12 11.56 8.31
CA ILE A 29 16.10 10.61 7.85
C ILE A 29 15.44 9.99 9.07
N ILE A 30 14.10 10.10 9.13
CA ILE A 30 13.27 9.41 10.12
C ILE A 30 12.45 8.37 9.35
N TYR A 31 12.79 7.08 9.47
CA TYR A 31 12.15 6.02 8.69
C TYR A 31 11.16 5.18 9.51
N ALA A 32 10.16 4.61 8.84
CA ALA A 32 9.04 3.88 9.46
C ALA A 32 9.39 2.40 9.77
N GLY A 33 10.46 2.17 10.50
CA GLY A 33 10.81 0.86 11.05
C GLY A 33 11.05 -0.23 10.01
N SER A 34 10.72 -1.47 10.38
CA SER A 34 11.01 -2.69 9.60
C SER A 34 10.24 -2.83 8.28
N LEU A 35 9.32 -1.92 7.99
CA LEU A 35 8.56 -1.91 6.73
C LEU A 35 9.30 -1.16 5.62
N VAL A 36 10.32 -0.37 5.95
CA VAL A 36 11.19 0.32 4.98
C VAL A 36 12.43 -0.53 4.73
N ASN A 37 12.80 -0.75 3.47
CA ASN A 37 13.99 -1.51 3.14
C ASN A 37 15.26 -0.74 3.58
N PRO A 38 16.09 -1.30 4.46
CA PRO A 38 17.30 -0.64 4.97
C PRO A 38 18.31 -0.25 3.86
N ALA A 39 18.29 -0.92 2.72
CA ALA A 39 19.16 -0.58 1.59
C ALA A 39 18.94 0.85 1.08
N LEU A 40 17.74 1.42 1.27
CA LEU A 40 17.45 2.82 0.91
C LEU A 40 18.24 3.82 1.78
N LEU A 41 18.54 3.46 3.02
CA LEU A 41 19.34 4.30 3.92
C LEU A 41 20.77 4.48 3.42
N GLY A 42 21.24 3.54 2.59
CA GLY A 42 22.54 3.64 1.91
C GLY A 42 22.63 4.75 0.86
N LEU A 43 21.50 5.38 0.47
CA LEU A 43 21.48 6.56 -0.40
C LEU A 43 21.82 7.85 0.36
N ALA A 44 21.74 7.84 1.68
CA ALA A 44 21.99 9.02 2.51
C ALA A 44 23.47 9.44 2.49
N LYS A 45 23.71 10.72 2.82
CA LYS A 45 25.05 11.24 3.07
C LYS A 45 25.70 10.54 4.27
N ALA A 46 27.02 10.49 4.31
CA ALA A 46 27.75 9.84 5.39
C ALA A 46 27.50 10.47 6.79
N ASP A 47 27.17 11.76 6.82
CA ASP A 47 26.89 12.54 8.03
C ASP A 47 25.39 12.71 8.30
N CYS A 48 24.52 12.02 7.56
CA CYS A 48 23.06 12.05 7.76
C CYS A 48 22.68 11.38 9.09
N ALA A 49 21.91 12.10 9.91
CA ALA A 49 21.32 11.52 11.11
C ALA A 49 20.16 10.58 10.75
N ILE A 50 20.14 9.37 11.28
CA ILE A 50 19.12 8.35 10.94
C ILE A 50 18.39 7.92 12.21
N TYR A 51 17.07 8.03 12.21
CA TYR A 51 16.18 7.65 13.31
C TYR A 51 15.16 6.61 12.86
N ASN A 52 14.95 5.60 13.72
CA ASN A 52 13.92 4.59 13.55
C ASN A 52 12.66 4.99 14.33
N SER A 53 11.61 5.45 13.64
CA SER A 53 10.39 5.89 14.32
C SER A 53 9.55 4.75 14.95
N ALA A 54 9.87 3.50 14.70
CA ALA A 54 9.25 2.39 15.43
C ALA A 54 9.61 2.38 16.93
N GLU A 55 10.67 3.10 17.31
CA GLU A 55 11.19 3.22 18.68
C GLU A 55 10.89 4.61 19.29
N MET A 56 10.06 5.42 18.60
CA MET A 56 9.80 6.80 18.96
C MET A 56 8.30 7.06 19.16
N THR A 57 7.97 8.01 20.02
CA THR A 57 6.63 8.60 20.10
C THR A 57 6.46 9.69 19.02
N LEU A 58 5.21 10.13 18.81
CA LEU A 58 4.92 11.25 17.89
C LEU A 58 5.70 12.50 18.28
N GLU A 59 5.72 12.83 19.58
CA GLU A 59 6.40 14.01 20.12
C GLU A 59 7.90 13.96 19.85
N GLN A 60 8.52 12.78 20.04
CA GLN A 60 9.95 12.60 19.75
C GLN A 60 10.28 12.75 18.26
N VAL A 61 9.39 12.27 17.36
CA VAL A 61 9.53 12.48 15.91
C VAL A 61 9.45 13.96 15.58
N LEU A 62 8.46 14.66 16.14
CA LEU A 62 8.26 16.11 15.93
C LEU A 62 9.42 16.94 16.51
N ASP A 63 9.96 16.55 17.67
CA ASP A 63 11.11 17.23 18.29
C ASP A 63 12.36 17.15 17.40
N VAL A 64 12.60 15.99 16.76
CA VAL A 64 13.68 15.87 15.77
C VAL A 64 13.44 16.81 14.58
N MET A 65 12.20 16.84 14.04
CA MET A 65 11.86 17.73 12.92
C MET A 65 12.08 19.20 13.29
N ARG A 66 11.64 19.64 14.48
CA ARG A 66 11.85 21.01 15.00
C ARG A 66 13.32 21.38 15.11
N GLN A 67 14.14 20.48 15.69
CA GLN A 67 15.58 20.68 15.85
C GLN A 67 16.28 20.84 14.50
N MET A 68 15.93 20.00 13.53
CA MET A 68 16.50 20.07 12.19
C MET A 68 16.08 21.34 11.45
N GLU A 69 14.80 21.75 11.56
CA GLU A 69 14.30 22.98 10.94
C GLU A 69 15.00 24.21 11.55
N ALA A 70 15.12 24.28 12.87
CA ALA A 70 15.83 25.36 13.55
C ALA A 70 17.32 25.46 13.15
N ALA A 71 17.92 24.34 12.76
CA ALA A 71 19.28 24.28 12.24
C ALA A 71 19.39 24.54 10.72
N GLY A 72 18.27 24.84 10.02
CA GLY A 72 18.23 25.02 8.56
C GLY A 72 18.53 23.75 7.76
N LYS A 73 18.26 22.58 8.34
CA LYS A 73 18.57 21.27 7.78
C LYS A 73 17.36 20.64 7.09
N ILE A 74 17.64 19.71 6.16
CA ILE A 74 16.63 18.96 5.40
C ILE A 74 16.30 17.66 6.14
N THR A 75 15.03 17.47 6.51
CA THR A 75 14.52 16.23 7.09
C THR A 75 13.71 15.45 6.08
N VAL A 76 13.99 14.15 5.92
CA VAL A 76 13.15 13.22 5.19
C VAL A 76 12.42 12.29 6.15
N ARG A 77 11.09 12.32 6.12
CA ARG A 77 10.21 11.36 6.80
C ARG A 77 9.88 10.24 5.83
N LEU A 78 10.57 9.11 5.95
CA LEU A 78 10.51 8.00 4.99
C LEU A 78 9.48 6.95 5.43
N HIS A 79 8.43 6.76 4.64
CA HIS A 79 7.34 5.82 4.87
C HIS A 79 7.37 4.66 3.89
N THR A 80 6.93 3.47 4.31
CA THR A 80 6.74 2.33 3.40
C THR A 80 5.64 2.62 2.38
N GLY A 81 5.78 2.10 1.17
CA GLY A 81 4.82 2.28 0.10
C GLY A 81 4.63 3.75 -0.26
N ASP A 82 3.43 4.24 -0.05
CA ASP A 82 3.01 5.63 -0.20
C ASP A 82 2.50 6.18 1.15
N PRO A 83 2.93 7.36 1.59
CA PRO A 83 2.52 7.93 2.87
C PRO A 83 1.01 8.17 3.00
N CYS A 84 0.28 8.36 1.89
CA CYS A 84 -1.15 8.64 1.90
C CYS A 84 -2.02 7.46 2.36
N LEU A 85 -1.47 6.24 2.36
CA LEU A 85 -2.18 5.04 2.79
C LEU A 85 -1.63 4.50 4.11
N TYR A 86 -2.38 4.72 5.20
CA TYR A 86 -2.05 4.25 6.55
C TYR A 86 -0.71 4.76 7.10
N GLY A 87 -0.21 5.88 6.56
CA GLY A 87 1.09 6.45 6.93
C GLY A 87 1.10 7.20 8.26
N ALA A 88 -0.06 7.50 8.87
CA ALA A 88 -0.18 8.33 10.08
C ALA A 88 0.60 9.66 9.97
N ILE A 89 0.51 10.30 8.79
CA ILE A 89 1.23 11.55 8.52
C ILE A 89 0.40 12.79 8.85
N ARG A 90 -0.94 12.67 8.83
CA ARG A 90 -1.82 13.82 9.02
C ARG A 90 -1.59 14.53 10.35
N GLU A 91 -1.49 13.78 11.44
CA GLU A 91 -1.21 14.31 12.77
C GLU A 91 0.15 15.02 12.85
N GLN A 92 1.16 14.57 12.08
CA GLN A 92 2.45 15.24 11.98
C GLN A 92 2.31 16.56 11.20
N MET A 93 1.62 16.54 10.06
CA MET A 93 1.37 17.74 9.22
C MET A 93 0.60 18.80 9.97
N ASP A 94 -0.43 18.43 10.76
CA ASP A 94 -1.22 19.38 11.54
C ASP A 94 -0.37 20.16 12.56
N VAL A 95 0.63 19.49 13.18
CA VAL A 95 1.57 20.15 14.09
C VAL A 95 2.55 21.04 13.33
N LEU A 96 3.08 20.57 12.19
CA LEU A 96 4.00 21.37 11.36
C LEU A 96 3.29 22.64 10.85
N ASP A 97 2.02 22.53 10.42
CA ASP A 97 1.19 23.67 10.02
C ASP A 97 1.03 24.69 11.16
N ALA A 98 0.70 24.21 12.37
CA ALA A 98 0.51 25.06 13.54
C ALA A 98 1.80 25.81 13.95
N GLU A 99 2.96 25.23 13.67
CA GLU A 99 4.27 25.78 13.98
C GLU A 99 4.92 26.55 12.83
N GLY A 100 4.27 26.57 11.65
CA GLY A 100 4.79 27.24 10.44
C GLY A 100 6.04 26.58 9.87
N ILE A 101 6.22 25.29 10.14
CA ILE A 101 7.33 24.48 9.59
C ILE A 101 6.95 24.00 8.19
N PRO A 102 7.69 24.39 7.13
CA PRO A 102 7.36 24.01 5.77
C PRO A 102 7.60 22.51 5.53
N TYR A 103 6.66 21.89 4.82
CA TYR A 103 6.76 20.49 4.40
C TYR A 103 6.18 20.27 3.02
N ASP A 104 6.52 19.14 2.41
CA ASP A 104 5.88 18.62 1.21
C ASP A 104 5.76 17.09 1.29
N ASP A 105 5.00 16.51 0.34
CA ASP A 105 4.84 15.07 0.18
C ASP A 105 5.31 14.61 -1.21
N THR A 106 6.10 13.56 -1.24
CA THR A 106 6.56 12.87 -2.44
C THR A 106 5.94 11.48 -2.48
N PRO A 107 5.00 11.22 -3.40
CA PRO A 107 4.34 9.93 -3.50
C PRO A 107 5.31 8.78 -3.76
N GLY A 108 4.93 7.60 -3.29
CA GLY A 108 5.65 6.35 -3.51
C GLY A 108 4.81 5.31 -4.24
N VAL A 109 5.43 4.21 -4.64
CA VAL A 109 4.70 3.06 -5.17
C VAL A 109 4.14 2.27 -3.98
N SER A 110 2.82 2.30 -3.83
CA SER A 110 2.17 1.54 -2.75
C SER A 110 2.29 0.04 -2.95
N SER A 111 2.28 -0.71 -1.85
CA SER A 111 2.36 -2.18 -1.87
C SER A 111 1.20 -2.84 -2.62
N PHE A 112 0.03 -2.19 -2.75
CA PHE A 112 -1.05 -2.77 -3.56
C PHE A 112 -0.71 -2.77 -5.06
N CYS A 113 0.01 -1.76 -5.55
CA CYS A 113 0.52 -1.76 -6.92
C CYS A 113 1.57 -2.88 -7.11
N GLY A 114 2.45 -3.05 -6.12
CA GLY A 114 3.41 -4.16 -6.12
C GLY A 114 2.73 -5.53 -6.08
N ALA A 115 1.64 -5.69 -5.33
CA ALA A 115 0.88 -6.94 -5.28
C ALA A 115 0.24 -7.28 -6.63
N ALA A 116 -0.33 -6.29 -7.34
CA ALA A 116 -0.84 -6.49 -8.70
C ALA A 116 0.27 -6.95 -9.66
N ALA A 117 1.45 -6.34 -9.57
CA ALA A 117 2.62 -6.73 -10.38
C ALA A 117 3.08 -8.17 -10.07
N ALA A 118 3.22 -8.53 -8.79
CA ALA A 118 3.58 -9.88 -8.37
C ALA A 118 2.58 -10.96 -8.82
N LEU A 119 1.31 -10.57 -8.95
CA LEU A 119 0.23 -11.42 -9.41
C LEU A 119 0.06 -11.41 -10.94
N ASN A 120 0.74 -10.53 -11.67
CA ASN A 120 0.49 -10.24 -13.08
C ASN A 120 -1.00 -9.98 -13.34
N ALA A 121 -1.61 -9.13 -12.53
CA ALA A 121 -3.04 -8.87 -12.53
C ALA A 121 -3.35 -7.38 -12.67
N GLU A 122 -4.48 -7.10 -13.30
CA GLU A 122 -5.10 -5.77 -13.32
C GLU A 122 -6.34 -5.80 -12.43
N TYR A 123 -6.44 -4.87 -11.50
CA TYR A 123 -7.56 -4.81 -10.55
C TYR A 123 -8.90 -4.45 -11.18
N THR A 124 -8.88 -3.77 -12.31
CA THR A 124 -10.07 -3.21 -12.96
C THR A 124 -10.30 -3.86 -14.31
N LEU A 125 -11.12 -4.91 -14.33
CA LEU A 125 -11.44 -5.64 -15.56
C LEU A 125 -12.89 -5.35 -16.02
N PRO A 126 -13.13 -5.11 -17.33
CA PRO A 126 -14.47 -4.99 -17.85
C PRO A 126 -15.34 -6.18 -17.45
N THR A 127 -16.60 -5.92 -17.11
CA THR A 127 -17.63 -6.88 -16.67
C THR A 127 -17.34 -7.64 -15.36
N VAL A 128 -16.15 -7.48 -14.78
CA VAL A 128 -15.76 -8.12 -13.51
C VAL A 128 -15.83 -7.12 -12.36
N SER A 129 -14.98 -6.10 -12.39
CA SER A 129 -14.99 -5.00 -11.42
C SER A 129 -14.28 -3.78 -12.00
N GLN A 130 -14.88 -2.61 -11.85
CA GLN A 130 -14.28 -1.31 -12.18
C GLN A 130 -13.95 -0.51 -10.91
N THR A 131 -14.14 -1.12 -9.74
CA THR A 131 -13.95 -0.51 -8.44
C THR A 131 -12.93 -1.29 -7.63
N VAL A 132 -11.99 -0.58 -7.00
CA VAL A 132 -11.03 -1.14 -6.06
C VAL A 132 -11.29 -0.56 -4.68
N ILE A 133 -11.63 -1.41 -3.74
CA ILE A 133 -11.81 -1.03 -2.33
C ILE A 133 -10.50 -1.35 -1.59
N ILE A 134 -9.82 -0.30 -1.17
CA ILE A 134 -8.63 -0.40 -0.30
C ILE A 134 -9.09 -0.20 1.13
N THR A 135 -8.90 -1.20 1.97
CA THR A 135 -9.38 -1.19 3.35
C THR A 135 -8.49 -2.01 4.28
N ARG A 136 -8.89 -2.10 5.54
CA ARG A 136 -8.31 -3.00 6.55
C ARG A 136 -9.41 -3.62 7.41
N MET A 137 -9.14 -4.75 8.02
CA MET A 137 -9.98 -5.30 9.08
C MET A 137 -9.82 -4.46 10.35
N GLU A 138 -10.88 -4.28 11.11
CA GLU A 138 -10.78 -3.76 12.46
C GLU A 138 -9.98 -4.72 13.36
N GLY A 139 -9.13 -4.15 14.22
CA GLY A 139 -8.29 -4.91 15.12
C GLY A 139 -8.17 -4.19 16.45
N ARG A 140 -6.94 -3.82 16.84
CA ARG A 140 -6.69 -2.99 18.03
C ARG A 140 -7.27 -1.59 17.92
N THR A 141 -7.41 -1.09 16.69
CA THR A 141 -8.06 0.19 16.38
C THR A 141 -9.33 -0.07 15.60
N PRO A 142 -10.43 0.65 15.90
CA PRO A 142 -11.71 0.47 15.24
C PRO A 142 -11.65 0.96 13.78
N VAL A 143 -12.66 0.61 13.01
CA VAL A 143 -13.03 1.24 11.73
C VAL A 143 -14.43 1.84 11.90
N PRO A 144 -14.82 2.85 11.10
CA PRO A 144 -16.19 3.34 11.08
C PRO A 144 -17.19 2.20 10.80
N GLU A 145 -18.37 2.24 11.41
CA GLU A 145 -19.37 1.17 11.33
C GLU A 145 -19.72 0.80 9.86
N LYS A 146 -19.83 1.82 8.99
CA LYS A 146 -20.14 1.62 7.56
C LYS A 146 -18.94 1.07 6.76
N GLU A 147 -17.76 1.06 7.33
CA GLU A 147 -16.51 0.57 6.70
C GLU A 147 -16.08 -0.79 7.25
N LYS A 148 -16.93 -1.46 8.02
CA LYS A 148 -16.69 -2.85 8.41
C LYS A 148 -16.51 -3.72 7.17
N LEU A 149 -15.55 -4.63 7.25
CA LEU A 149 -15.14 -5.43 6.09
C LEU A 149 -16.31 -6.17 5.44
N ALA A 150 -17.25 -6.71 6.22
CA ALA A 150 -18.45 -7.36 5.69
C ALA A 150 -19.35 -6.38 4.90
N SER A 151 -19.51 -5.15 5.38
CA SER A 151 -20.28 -4.12 4.67
C SER A 151 -19.65 -3.74 3.34
N LEU A 152 -18.32 -3.61 3.29
CA LEU A 152 -17.58 -3.32 2.07
C LEU A 152 -17.58 -4.52 1.11
N ALA A 153 -17.50 -5.74 1.64
CA ALA A 153 -17.54 -6.97 0.86
C ALA A 153 -18.87 -7.16 0.12
N ALA A 154 -19.98 -6.61 0.63
CA ALA A 154 -21.30 -6.66 -0.03
C ALA A 154 -21.31 -6.01 -1.42
N HIS A 155 -20.34 -5.16 -1.75
CA HIS A 155 -20.23 -4.54 -3.09
C HIS A 155 -19.69 -5.49 -4.16
N GLY A 156 -19.05 -6.62 -3.82
CA GLY A 156 -18.46 -7.55 -4.78
C GLY A 156 -17.36 -6.95 -5.65
N ALA A 157 -16.78 -5.83 -5.22
CA ALA A 157 -15.71 -5.14 -5.93
C ALA A 157 -14.36 -5.87 -5.77
N THR A 158 -13.32 -5.43 -6.47
CA THR A 158 -11.95 -5.85 -6.15
C THR A 158 -11.57 -5.34 -4.76
N MET A 159 -11.17 -6.24 -3.85
CA MET A 159 -10.77 -5.88 -2.49
C MET A 159 -9.26 -5.98 -2.32
N VAL A 160 -8.66 -4.96 -1.70
CA VAL A 160 -7.27 -4.91 -1.27
C VAL A 160 -7.24 -4.63 0.24
N ILE A 161 -6.80 -5.60 1.03
CA ILE A 161 -6.95 -5.57 2.49
C ILE A 161 -5.58 -5.48 3.13
N PHE A 162 -5.29 -4.30 3.69
CA PHE A 162 -4.05 -3.98 4.39
C PHE A 162 -4.07 -4.40 5.85
N LEU A 163 -2.91 -4.54 6.50
CA LEU A 163 -2.73 -4.64 7.95
C LEU A 163 -3.56 -5.74 8.65
N SER A 164 -4.03 -6.74 7.90
CA SER A 164 -5.07 -7.68 8.38
C SER A 164 -4.64 -9.13 8.34
N ILE A 165 -3.43 -9.44 7.92
CA ILE A 165 -2.98 -10.84 7.77
C ILE A 165 -3.01 -11.62 9.09
N GLY A 166 -2.72 -10.98 10.23
CA GLY A 166 -2.83 -11.59 11.55
C GLY A 166 -4.27 -11.85 12.02
N LEU A 167 -5.26 -11.42 11.24
CA LEU A 167 -6.69 -11.60 11.48
C LEU A 167 -7.36 -12.37 10.33
N VAL A 168 -6.60 -13.18 9.59
CA VAL A 168 -7.04 -13.78 8.34
C VAL A 168 -8.32 -14.61 8.46
N ASP A 169 -8.51 -15.32 9.57
CA ASP A 169 -9.75 -16.08 9.85
C ASP A 169 -10.99 -15.16 9.88
N LYS A 170 -10.87 -14.01 10.57
CA LYS A 170 -11.93 -12.99 10.60
C LYS A 170 -12.12 -12.31 9.25
N VAL A 171 -11.03 -12.09 8.50
CA VAL A 171 -11.10 -11.54 7.13
C VAL A 171 -11.90 -12.48 6.23
N GLN A 172 -11.57 -13.78 6.23
CA GLN A 172 -12.30 -14.79 5.46
C GLN A 172 -13.79 -14.80 5.81
N GLN A 173 -14.11 -14.83 7.09
CA GLN A 173 -15.50 -14.80 7.57
C GLN A 173 -16.23 -13.54 7.10
N ALA A 174 -15.65 -12.36 7.28
CA ALA A 174 -16.27 -11.10 6.90
C ALA A 174 -16.48 -10.97 5.37
N LEU A 175 -15.56 -11.49 4.55
CA LEU A 175 -15.73 -11.55 3.10
C LEU A 175 -16.96 -12.39 2.71
N LEU A 176 -17.14 -13.56 3.34
CA LEU A 176 -18.29 -14.43 3.10
C LEU A 176 -19.60 -13.84 3.64
N GLU A 177 -19.57 -13.23 4.82
CA GLU A 177 -20.75 -12.58 5.46
C GLU A 177 -21.28 -11.41 4.59
N GLY A 178 -20.44 -10.73 3.83
CA GLY A 178 -20.86 -9.68 2.91
C GLY A 178 -21.77 -10.18 1.79
N GLY A 179 -21.76 -11.47 1.50
CA GLY A 179 -22.70 -12.15 0.61
C GLY A 179 -22.40 -12.02 -0.89
N ALA A 180 -21.54 -11.10 -1.31
CA ALA A 180 -21.15 -10.98 -2.72
C ALA A 180 -19.98 -11.90 -3.12
N TYR A 181 -19.17 -12.33 -2.15
CA TYR A 181 -18.13 -13.33 -2.36
C TYR A 181 -18.61 -14.72 -1.93
N THR A 182 -18.25 -15.71 -2.73
CA THR A 182 -18.51 -17.12 -2.43
C THR A 182 -17.22 -17.80 -1.95
N PRO A 183 -17.29 -19.02 -1.37
CA PRO A 183 -16.10 -19.78 -1.05
C PRO A 183 -15.14 -19.99 -2.25
N ASP A 184 -15.69 -20.03 -3.49
CA ASP A 184 -14.92 -20.24 -4.71
C ASP A 184 -14.36 -18.93 -5.31
N THR A 185 -14.73 -17.76 -4.76
CA THR A 185 -14.21 -16.48 -5.24
C THR A 185 -12.67 -16.46 -5.12
N PRO A 186 -11.95 -16.12 -6.20
CA PRO A 186 -10.49 -16.09 -6.18
C PRO A 186 -9.95 -15.08 -5.15
N ALA A 187 -8.89 -15.49 -4.46
CA ALA A 187 -8.15 -14.65 -3.53
C ALA A 187 -6.63 -14.92 -3.66
N ALA A 188 -5.84 -13.99 -3.20
CA ALA A 188 -4.40 -14.19 -3.09
C ALA A 188 -3.83 -13.41 -1.92
N VAL A 189 -2.67 -13.88 -1.43
CA VAL A 189 -1.87 -13.19 -0.42
C VAL A 189 -0.48 -12.98 -0.98
N VAL A 190 0.04 -11.75 -0.89
CA VAL A 190 1.40 -11.41 -1.29
C VAL A 190 2.16 -10.98 -0.05
N TYR A 191 3.10 -11.81 0.37
CA TYR A 191 4.00 -11.58 1.49
C TYR A 191 5.24 -10.85 1.01
N LYS A 192 5.66 -9.82 1.76
CA LYS A 192 6.88 -9.03 1.48
C LYS A 192 7.01 -8.67 0.00
N VAL A 193 5.96 -8.07 -0.56
CA VAL A 193 5.90 -7.72 -1.98
C VAL A 193 7.13 -6.93 -2.41
N THR A 194 7.75 -7.34 -3.52
CA THR A 194 8.99 -6.82 -4.11
C THR A 194 10.28 -6.98 -3.29
N TRP A 195 10.22 -7.57 -2.10
CA TRP A 195 11.40 -7.95 -1.34
C TRP A 195 12.02 -9.26 -1.88
N PRO A 196 13.30 -9.55 -1.58
CA PRO A 196 13.91 -10.83 -2.00
C PRO A 196 13.15 -12.07 -1.51
N GLU A 197 12.45 -11.97 -0.37
CA GLU A 197 11.67 -13.05 0.22
C GLU A 197 10.19 -13.01 -0.20
N GLU A 198 9.85 -12.30 -1.27
CA GLU A 198 8.49 -12.25 -1.78
C GLU A 198 7.90 -13.65 -1.95
N LYS A 199 6.67 -13.83 -1.48
CA LYS A 199 5.93 -15.07 -1.64
C LYS A 199 4.48 -14.78 -1.99
N THR A 200 4.00 -15.37 -3.06
CA THR A 200 2.59 -15.30 -3.47
C THR A 200 1.88 -16.61 -3.14
N VAL A 201 0.75 -16.51 -2.47
CA VAL A 201 -0.17 -17.63 -2.17
C VAL A 201 -1.48 -17.37 -2.89
N ARG A 202 -1.81 -18.14 -3.93
CA ARG A 202 -3.09 -18.10 -4.62
C ARG A 202 -4.04 -19.10 -3.98
N CYS A 203 -5.26 -18.67 -3.68
CA CYS A 203 -6.29 -19.47 -3.01
C CYS A 203 -7.68 -18.99 -3.45
N THR A 204 -8.69 -19.44 -2.76
CA THR A 204 -10.06 -18.88 -2.82
C THR A 204 -10.40 -18.24 -1.48
N VAL A 205 -11.49 -17.48 -1.42
CA VAL A 205 -11.98 -16.90 -0.17
C VAL A 205 -12.26 -18.02 0.85
N GLY A 206 -12.81 -19.16 0.42
CA GLY A 206 -13.09 -20.30 1.32
C GLY A 206 -11.86 -21.00 1.88
N THR A 207 -10.70 -20.89 1.22
CA THR A 207 -9.44 -21.52 1.66
C THR A 207 -8.39 -20.52 2.12
N LEU A 208 -8.75 -19.23 2.23
CA LEU A 208 -7.81 -18.15 2.51
C LEU A 208 -7.06 -18.35 3.83
N ALA A 209 -7.77 -18.59 4.92
CA ALA A 209 -7.16 -18.76 6.24
C ALA A 209 -6.24 -19.99 6.29
N GLU A 210 -6.72 -21.14 5.82
CA GLU A 210 -5.94 -22.38 5.76
C GLU A 210 -4.65 -22.16 4.95
N SER A 211 -4.75 -21.54 3.78
CA SER A 211 -3.61 -21.28 2.89
C SER A 211 -2.55 -20.38 3.53
N VAL A 212 -2.99 -19.35 4.27
CA VAL A 212 -2.11 -18.42 4.99
C VAL A 212 -1.41 -19.13 6.15
N HIS A 213 -2.14 -19.91 6.94
CA HIS A 213 -1.59 -20.68 8.05
C HIS A 213 -0.57 -21.72 7.57
N ALA A 214 -0.90 -22.47 6.51
CA ALA A 214 0.01 -23.43 5.89
C ALA A 214 1.29 -22.79 5.35
N ALA A 215 1.19 -21.54 4.85
CA ALA A 215 2.33 -20.77 4.37
C ALA A 215 3.17 -20.13 5.49
N GLY A 216 2.72 -20.15 6.75
CA GLY A 216 3.39 -19.54 7.89
C GLY A 216 3.45 -18.01 7.84
N ILE A 217 2.50 -17.36 7.15
CA ILE A 217 2.50 -15.91 6.96
C ILE A 217 1.70 -15.25 8.10
N THR A 218 2.35 -14.44 8.93
CA THR A 218 1.74 -13.81 10.10
C THR A 218 1.80 -12.28 10.09
N LYS A 219 2.63 -11.69 9.24
CA LYS A 219 2.85 -10.23 9.13
C LYS A 219 3.32 -9.84 7.72
N THR A 220 3.35 -8.55 7.43
CA THR A 220 3.95 -7.96 6.21
C THR A 220 3.39 -8.59 4.92
N ALA A 221 2.08 -8.77 4.87
CA ALA A 221 1.41 -9.33 3.71
C ALA A 221 0.13 -8.57 3.39
N LEU A 222 -0.19 -8.53 2.10
CA LEU A 222 -1.41 -7.95 1.56
C LEU A 222 -2.34 -9.07 1.13
N ILE A 223 -3.62 -8.94 1.47
CA ILE A 223 -4.68 -9.84 1.01
C ILE A 223 -5.42 -9.16 -0.12
N VAL A 224 -5.66 -9.87 -1.22
CA VAL A 224 -6.50 -9.39 -2.32
C VAL A 224 -7.56 -10.43 -2.64
N ALA A 225 -8.79 -9.98 -2.94
CA ALA A 225 -9.90 -10.86 -3.27
C ALA A 225 -10.77 -10.27 -4.37
N GLY A 226 -11.28 -11.12 -5.24
CA GLY A 226 -12.21 -10.74 -6.30
C GLY A 226 -11.99 -11.45 -7.62
N GLY A 227 -12.98 -11.32 -8.50
CA GLY A 227 -13.00 -11.96 -9.80
C GLY A 227 -11.85 -11.58 -10.74
N PHE A 228 -11.16 -10.46 -10.46
CA PHE A 228 -10.02 -9.98 -11.26
C PHE A 228 -8.84 -10.99 -11.30
N LEU A 229 -8.74 -11.89 -10.33
CA LEU A 229 -7.75 -12.97 -10.31
C LEU A 229 -8.12 -14.16 -11.20
N GLY A 230 -9.36 -14.17 -11.71
CA GLY A 230 -9.86 -15.19 -12.64
C GLY A 230 -9.47 -14.89 -14.10
N ARG A 231 -10.04 -15.70 -15.02
CA ARG A 231 -9.77 -15.57 -16.46
C ARG A 231 -10.99 -15.16 -17.28
N ASN A 232 -12.16 -15.06 -16.65
CA ASN A 232 -13.41 -14.74 -17.31
C ASN A 232 -13.65 -13.22 -17.23
N TYR A 233 -13.30 -12.51 -18.30
CA TYR A 233 -13.56 -11.08 -18.45
C TYR A 233 -13.75 -10.73 -19.92
N GLU A 234 -14.45 -9.65 -20.20
CA GLU A 234 -14.56 -9.10 -21.54
C GLU A 234 -13.35 -8.22 -21.89
N ARG A 235 -12.96 -8.22 -23.17
CA ARG A 235 -11.89 -7.33 -23.64
C ARG A 235 -12.33 -5.86 -23.53
N SER A 236 -11.39 -5.00 -23.23
CA SER A 236 -11.62 -3.56 -23.27
C SER A 236 -12.03 -3.13 -24.70
N LYS A 237 -13.12 -2.39 -24.81
CA LYS A 237 -13.55 -1.81 -26.08
C LYS A 237 -12.54 -0.84 -26.69
N LEU A 238 -11.60 -0.32 -25.89
CA LEU A 238 -10.54 0.57 -26.39
C LEU A 238 -9.66 -0.07 -27.46
N TYR A 239 -9.52 -1.41 -27.44
CA TYR A 239 -8.75 -2.16 -28.42
C TYR A 239 -9.63 -2.84 -29.49
N ASP A 240 -10.95 -2.70 -29.40
CA ASP A 240 -11.87 -3.22 -30.41
C ASP A 240 -11.65 -2.47 -31.73
N PRO A 241 -11.41 -3.17 -32.86
CA PRO A 241 -11.26 -2.53 -34.16
C PRO A 241 -12.43 -1.65 -34.56
N ALA A 242 -13.66 -2.04 -34.23
CA ALA A 242 -14.88 -1.29 -34.53
C ALA A 242 -15.10 -0.06 -33.63
N PHE A 243 -14.33 0.10 -32.52
CA PHE A 243 -14.50 1.19 -31.58
C PHE A 243 -13.68 2.42 -32.00
N THR A 244 -14.37 3.53 -32.26
CA THR A 244 -13.74 4.82 -32.57
C THR A 244 -13.27 5.49 -31.28
N THR A 245 -11.99 5.88 -31.24
CA THR A 245 -11.40 6.71 -30.19
C THR A 245 -11.03 8.07 -30.74
N GLU A 246 -10.58 8.98 -29.90
CA GLU A 246 -10.02 10.28 -30.32
C GLU A 246 -8.84 10.14 -31.30
N PHE A 247 -8.06 9.06 -31.19
CA PHE A 247 -6.85 8.81 -31.96
C PHE A 247 -7.02 7.77 -33.07
N ARG A 248 -8.12 7.03 -33.11
CA ARG A 248 -8.35 5.94 -34.09
C ARG A 248 -9.82 5.86 -34.48
N LYS A 249 -10.08 5.89 -35.78
CA LYS A 249 -11.41 5.57 -36.32
C LYS A 249 -11.62 4.05 -36.28
N GLY A 250 -12.79 3.64 -35.81
CA GLY A 250 -13.23 2.24 -35.92
C GLY A 250 -13.35 1.83 -37.39
N THR A 251 -13.04 0.58 -37.67
CA THR A 251 -13.27 -0.04 -38.97
C THR A 251 -14.53 -0.86 -38.91
N ASP A 252 -15.47 -0.63 -39.86
CA ASP A 252 -16.61 -1.50 -40.04
C ASP A 252 -16.11 -2.92 -40.35
N GLN A 253 -16.66 -3.93 -39.67
CA GLN A 253 -16.39 -5.34 -39.98
C GLN A 253 -17.19 -5.77 -41.19
#